data_a3bd638808c09b32fdff2775de372545
#
_entry.id   a3bd638808c09b32fdff2775de372545
#
_cell.length_a   1.000
_cell.length_b   1.000
_cell.length_c   1.000
_cell.angle_alpha   90.00
_cell.angle_beta   90.00
_cell.angle_gamma   90.00
#
_symmetry.space_group_name_H-M   'P 1'
#
loop_
_entity.id
_entity.type
_entity.pdbx_description
1 polymer ?
#
loop_
_entity_poly.entity_id
_entity_poly.type
_entity_poly.pdbx_seq_one_letter_code
_entity_poly.pdbx_strand_id
1 'polypeptide(L)'
;MRNVLLLVVAGVASVGLLTACGGGDDASESPKPSLTMSAEPLNTDGGSQPSGVTAQQVLARLTGKVSVAKPGTVVTAENDKNKLLGRPHQYTTKVTFVDSRIAASDVQGMDKDDLQRGGAVEVFGTVEDAKTRSEYIQTVTKSLPSLAEYHYLDGPVLVRVSHYLTPQQAADYEAALQG
;
A
#
# COMPACT_ATOMS: atom_id res chain seq x y z
N MET A 1 -4.67 46.50 -6.94
CA MET A 1 -4.85 46.94 -5.56
C MET A 1 -4.83 45.64 -4.73
N ARG A 2 -3.66 45.29 -4.33
CA ARG A 2 -3.03 45.40 -2.99
C ARG A 2 -3.94 44.84 -1.89
N ASN A 3 -3.58 43.63 -1.35
CA ASN A 3 -3.03 43.61 0.01
C ASN A 3 -2.36 42.28 0.30
N VAL A 4 -1.08 42.40 0.57
CA VAL A 4 -0.18 41.40 1.19
C VAL A 4 -0.43 41.49 2.69
N LEU A 5 -0.62 40.32 3.36
CA LEU A 5 -0.47 40.27 4.81
C LEU A 5 0.52 39.19 5.18
N LEU A 6 1.74 39.59 5.46
CA LEU A 6 2.81 38.83 6.13
C LEU A 6 2.50 38.76 7.62
N LEU A 7 2.55 37.58 8.20
CA LEU A 7 2.63 37.40 9.64
C LEU A 7 3.78 36.47 9.98
N VAL A 8 4.86 37.10 10.45
CA VAL A 8 6.03 36.49 11.05
C VAL A 8 5.74 36.37 12.56
N VAL A 9 5.92 35.18 13.14
CA VAL A 9 6.08 35.03 14.58
C VAL A 9 7.29 34.18 14.85
N ALA A 10 8.27 34.79 15.49
CA ALA A 10 9.54 34.22 15.95
C ALA A 10 9.44 33.78 17.42
N GLY A 11 10.26 32.77 17.75
CA GLY A 11 10.87 32.65 19.08
C GLY A 11 10.20 31.69 20.06
N VAL A 12 10.89 30.71 20.58
CA VAL A 12 11.69 30.77 21.81
C VAL A 12 12.44 29.45 22.00
N ALA A 13 13.74 29.57 22.19
CA ALA A 13 14.66 28.50 22.64
C ALA A 13 14.53 28.32 24.17
N SER A 14 14.63 27.08 24.63
CA SER A 14 14.94 26.80 26.04
C SER A 14 15.96 25.68 26.15
N VAL A 15 17.15 26.10 26.54
CA VAL A 15 18.31 25.29 26.95
C VAL A 15 18.13 24.96 28.44
N GLY A 16 18.25 23.68 28.80
CA GLY A 16 18.32 23.21 30.18
C GLY A 16 19.43 22.18 30.36
N LEU A 17 20.60 22.62 30.76
CA LEU A 17 21.68 21.77 31.30
C LEU A 17 21.40 21.49 32.78
N LEU A 18 21.53 20.23 33.20
CA LEU A 18 21.84 19.90 34.59
C LEU A 18 22.80 18.71 34.63
N THR A 19 24.02 19.02 35.00
CA THR A 19 25.09 18.16 35.48
C THR A 19 24.85 17.80 36.94
N ALA A 20 25.08 16.53 37.31
CA ALA A 20 25.47 16.18 38.70
C ALA A 20 26.35 14.94 38.67
N CYS A 21 27.59 15.10 39.06
CA CYS A 21 28.54 14.08 39.50
C CYS A 21 28.20 13.58 40.91
N GLY A 22 28.53 12.33 41.21
CA GLY A 22 28.61 11.80 42.56
C GLY A 22 29.12 10.37 42.54
N GLY A 23 30.38 10.18 42.84
CA GLY A 23 31.04 8.90 42.99
C GLY A 23 30.82 8.27 44.38
N GLY A 24 31.19 7.00 44.52
CA GLY A 24 31.23 6.26 45.76
C GLY A 24 31.46 4.77 45.53
N ASP A 25 32.68 4.32 45.67
CA ASP A 25 33.07 2.93 45.80
C ASP A 25 32.47 2.29 47.04
N ASP A 26 32.02 1.07 46.99
CA ASP A 26 32.39 0.03 47.96
C ASP A 26 32.04 -1.38 47.46
N ALA A 27 32.98 -2.25 47.67
CA ALA A 27 32.92 -3.68 47.35
C ALA A 27 32.17 -4.46 48.42
N SER A 28 31.31 -5.42 48.00
CA SER A 28 31.04 -6.62 48.81
C SER A 28 30.51 -7.75 47.93
N GLU A 29 31.11 -8.87 48.14
CA GLU A 29 31.10 -10.17 47.45
C GLU A 29 29.79 -10.95 47.68
N SER A 30 29.27 -11.55 46.56
CA SER A 30 28.62 -12.87 46.39
C SER A 30 27.34 -13.24 47.20
N PRO A 31 26.45 -14.14 46.71
CA PRO A 31 26.62 -15.14 45.61
C PRO A 31 25.51 -15.12 44.53
N LYS A 32 25.87 -15.67 43.39
CA LYS A 32 24.96 -16.00 42.26
C LYS A 32 23.88 -17.00 42.65
N PRO A 33 22.64 -16.78 42.27
CA PRO A 33 21.75 -17.84 41.83
C PRO A 33 21.76 -17.92 40.32
N SER A 34 22.20 -19.06 39.83
CA SER A 34 22.09 -19.48 38.44
C SER A 34 20.62 -19.69 38.13
N LEU A 35 19.96 -18.70 37.53
CA LEU A 35 18.68 -18.88 36.89
C LEU A 35 18.96 -19.16 35.42
N THR A 36 18.91 -20.43 35.07
CA THR A 36 18.77 -20.87 33.68
C THR A 36 17.44 -20.34 33.17
N MET A 37 17.44 -19.15 32.62
CA MET A 37 16.32 -18.67 31.82
C MET A 37 16.46 -19.33 30.45
N SER A 38 15.64 -20.34 30.21
CA SER A 38 15.29 -20.81 28.89
C SER A 38 14.81 -19.59 28.11
N ALA A 39 15.63 -19.10 27.20
CA ALA A 39 15.19 -18.11 26.23
C ALA A 39 14.23 -18.80 25.29
N GLU A 40 12.95 -18.71 25.57
CA GLU A 40 11.95 -18.88 24.52
C GLU A 40 12.18 -17.75 23.50
N PRO A 41 12.27 -18.06 22.20
CA PRO A 41 12.33 -17.02 21.21
C PRO A 41 11.01 -16.24 21.28
N LEU A 42 11.10 -14.97 21.69
CA LEU A 42 10.05 -13.99 21.46
C LEU A 42 9.84 -13.93 19.94
N ASN A 43 8.82 -14.63 19.48
CA ASN A 43 8.26 -14.44 18.16
C ASN A 43 7.66 -13.03 18.12
N THR A 44 8.53 -12.03 17.92
CA THR A 44 8.14 -10.67 17.51
C THR A 44 8.12 -10.67 15.99
N ASP A 45 7.28 -11.49 15.40
CA ASP A 45 7.00 -11.42 13.98
C ASP A 45 5.55 -10.96 13.80
N GLY A 46 5.36 -9.64 13.88
CA GLY A 46 4.20 -8.95 13.31
C GLY A 46 4.31 -8.90 11.78
N GLY A 47 4.97 -9.85 11.18
CA GLY A 47 5.02 -10.06 9.75
C GLY A 47 3.66 -10.56 9.29
N SER A 48 2.94 -9.73 8.53
CA SER A 48 1.78 -10.15 7.75
C SER A 48 2.13 -11.44 7.01
N GLN A 49 1.51 -12.57 7.40
CA GLN A 49 1.66 -13.82 6.63
C GLN A 49 1.17 -13.52 5.22
N PRO A 50 1.96 -13.80 4.16
CA PRO A 50 1.47 -13.63 2.82
C PRO A 50 0.22 -14.50 2.67
N SER A 51 -0.91 -13.88 2.32
CA SER A 51 -2.06 -14.64 1.82
C SER A 51 -1.50 -15.51 0.70
N GLY A 52 -1.69 -16.82 0.75
CA GLY A 52 -1.03 -17.75 -0.17
C GLY A 52 -1.36 -17.54 -1.67
N VAL A 53 -1.98 -16.39 -2.00
CA VAL A 53 -2.37 -15.96 -3.35
C VAL A 53 -1.53 -14.78 -3.81
N THR A 54 -1.16 -14.74 -5.09
CA THR A 54 -0.43 -13.62 -5.70
C THR A 54 -1.31 -12.80 -6.62
N ALA A 55 -0.94 -11.53 -6.86
CA ALA A 55 -1.67 -10.67 -7.79
C ALA A 55 -1.72 -11.26 -9.21
N GLN A 56 -0.67 -11.96 -9.67
CA GLN A 56 -0.64 -12.62 -10.95
C GLN A 56 -1.66 -13.77 -11.03
N GLN A 57 -1.80 -14.57 -9.96
CA GLN A 57 -2.79 -15.64 -9.91
C GLN A 57 -4.23 -15.09 -9.93
N VAL A 58 -4.47 -14.00 -9.21
CA VAL A 58 -5.77 -13.30 -9.25
C VAL A 58 -6.03 -12.78 -10.66
N LEU A 59 -5.06 -12.07 -11.26
CA LEU A 59 -5.23 -11.54 -12.63
C LEU A 59 -5.48 -12.65 -13.65
N ALA A 60 -4.81 -13.79 -13.54
CA ALA A 60 -5.05 -14.94 -14.44
C ALA A 60 -6.52 -15.42 -14.37
N ARG A 61 -7.11 -15.45 -13.16
CA ARG A 61 -8.56 -15.77 -12.98
C ARG A 61 -9.45 -14.71 -13.61
N LEU A 62 -9.13 -13.43 -13.37
CA LEU A 62 -9.90 -12.31 -13.93
C LEU A 62 -9.87 -12.32 -15.46
N THR A 63 -8.70 -12.48 -16.09
CA THR A 63 -8.56 -12.50 -17.55
C THR A 63 -9.18 -13.74 -18.20
N GLY A 64 -9.33 -14.83 -17.45
CA GLY A 64 -10.07 -16.01 -17.89
C GLY A 64 -11.57 -15.74 -18.05
N LYS A 65 -12.11 -14.79 -17.32
CA LYS A 65 -13.55 -14.41 -17.35
C LYS A 65 -13.77 -13.11 -18.13
N VAL A 66 -12.87 -12.14 -18.02
CA VAL A 66 -12.91 -10.86 -18.74
C VAL A 66 -11.89 -10.92 -19.89
N SER A 67 -12.29 -11.52 -21.02
CA SER A 67 -11.38 -11.83 -22.14
C SER A 67 -10.76 -10.60 -22.81
N VAL A 68 -11.35 -9.42 -22.63
CA VAL A 68 -10.85 -8.13 -23.12
C VAL A 68 -9.69 -7.57 -22.31
N ALA A 69 -9.50 -8.09 -21.07
CA ALA A 69 -8.38 -7.74 -20.22
C ALA A 69 -7.12 -8.54 -20.61
N LYS A 70 -5.98 -7.88 -20.60
CA LYS A 70 -4.67 -8.50 -20.88
C LYS A 70 -3.70 -8.16 -19.75
N PRO A 71 -2.85 -9.13 -19.33
CA PRO A 71 -1.81 -8.89 -18.35
C PRO A 71 -0.90 -7.74 -18.77
N GLY A 72 -0.59 -6.87 -17.82
CA GLY A 72 0.35 -5.76 -17.97
C GLY A 72 1.68 -6.05 -17.25
N THR A 73 2.17 -5.07 -16.49
CA THR A 73 3.46 -5.13 -15.82
C THR A 73 3.33 -5.74 -14.42
N VAL A 74 4.17 -6.74 -14.12
CA VAL A 74 4.38 -7.21 -12.75
C VAL A 74 5.23 -6.16 -12.02
N VAL A 75 4.73 -5.72 -10.87
CA VAL A 75 5.43 -4.71 -10.07
C VAL A 75 6.50 -5.39 -9.22
N THR A 76 7.70 -4.85 -9.27
CA THR A 76 8.88 -5.26 -8.49
C THR A 76 9.37 -4.06 -7.67
N ALA A 77 10.29 -4.29 -6.74
CA ALA A 77 10.88 -3.22 -5.92
C ALA A 77 11.55 -2.12 -6.79
N GLU A 78 12.10 -2.50 -7.94
CA GLU A 78 12.80 -1.59 -8.86
C GLU A 78 11.83 -0.70 -9.64
N ASN A 79 10.69 -1.29 -10.12
CA ASN A 79 9.74 -0.61 -10.99
C ASN A 79 8.50 -0.06 -10.26
N ASP A 80 8.37 -0.30 -8.95
CA ASP A 80 7.26 0.25 -8.16
C ASP A 80 7.39 1.77 -8.02
N LYS A 81 6.61 2.52 -8.79
CA LYS A 81 6.59 3.99 -8.74
C LYS A 81 6.17 4.53 -7.37
N ASN A 82 5.36 3.79 -6.63
CA ASN A 82 4.89 4.19 -5.30
C ASN A 82 5.91 3.84 -4.20
N LYS A 83 6.85 2.92 -4.47
CA LYS A 83 7.81 2.40 -3.49
C LYS A 83 7.14 1.81 -2.23
N LEU A 84 6.02 1.14 -2.42
CA LEU A 84 5.20 0.57 -1.34
C LEU A 84 5.30 -0.96 -1.25
N LEU A 85 5.70 -1.64 -2.32
CA LEU A 85 5.77 -3.09 -2.39
C LEU A 85 6.58 -3.67 -1.22
N GLY A 86 5.95 -4.58 -0.46
CA GLY A 86 6.57 -5.28 0.67
C GLY A 86 6.78 -4.45 1.94
N ARG A 87 6.34 -3.18 1.98
CA ARG A 87 6.35 -2.40 3.22
C ARG A 87 5.24 -2.87 4.16
N PRO A 88 5.38 -2.68 5.49
CA PRO A 88 4.32 -2.96 6.44
C PRO A 88 3.00 -2.32 6.00
N HIS A 89 1.90 -3.07 6.08
CA HIS A 89 0.55 -2.63 5.71
C HIS A 89 0.37 -2.22 4.24
N GLN A 90 1.28 -2.62 3.36
CA GLN A 90 1.19 -2.37 1.94
C GLN A 90 1.07 -3.68 1.16
N TYR A 91 0.85 -3.56 -0.16
CA TYR A 91 0.74 -4.75 -1.00
C TYR A 91 2.03 -5.57 -1.01
N THR A 92 1.85 -6.89 -0.91
CA THR A 92 2.93 -7.89 -1.01
C THR A 92 3.21 -8.27 -2.45
N THR A 93 2.16 -8.22 -3.31
CA THR A 93 2.29 -8.41 -4.75
C THR A 93 1.35 -7.45 -5.49
N LYS A 94 1.77 -7.04 -6.69
CA LYS A 94 0.97 -6.16 -7.55
C LYS A 94 1.25 -6.44 -9.02
N VAL A 95 0.21 -6.37 -9.85
CA VAL A 95 0.30 -6.47 -11.31
C VAL A 95 -0.69 -5.51 -11.93
N THR A 96 -0.32 -4.85 -13.03
CA THR A 96 -1.25 -4.05 -13.82
C THR A 96 -1.88 -4.89 -14.93
N PHE A 97 -2.96 -4.40 -15.52
CA PHE A 97 -3.56 -4.96 -16.72
C PHE A 97 -4.07 -3.85 -17.64
N VAL A 98 -4.26 -4.19 -18.90
CA VAL A 98 -4.87 -3.30 -19.89
C VAL A 98 -6.22 -3.86 -20.30
N ASP A 99 -7.18 -2.99 -20.62
CA ASP A 99 -8.50 -3.36 -21.12
C ASP A 99 -8.70 -2.77 -22.52
N SER A 100 -8.96 -3.61 -23.50
CA SER A 100 -9.09 -3.19 -24.91
C SER A 100 -10.36 -2.37 -25.19
N ARG A 101 -11.27 -2.23 -24.24
CA ARG A 101 -12.45 -1.35 -24.32
C ARG A 101 -12.11 0.11 -24.10
N ILE A 102 -10.95 0.41 -23.49
CA ILE A 102 -10.48 1.78 -23.30
C ILE A 102 -9.88 2.27 -24.62
N ALA A 103 -10.38 3.39 -25.13
CA ALA A 103 -9.88 3.94 -26.37
C ALA A 103 -8.43 4.41 -26.25
N ALA A 104 -7.61 4.12 -27.24
CA ALA A 104 -6.19 4.50 -27.23
C ALA A 104 -5.98 6.02 -27.12
N SER A 105 -6.94 6.81 -27.61
CA SER A 105 -6.94 8.28 -27.50
C SER A 105 -7.02 8.76 -26.04
N ASP A 106 -7.79 8.06 -25.19
CA ASP A 106 -8.04 8.46 -23.81
C ASP A 106 -6.80 8.27 -22.93
N VAL A 107 -5.93 7.33 -23.32
CA VAL A 107 -4.72 6.97 -22.58
C VAL A 107 -3.43 7.32 -23.34
N GLN A 108 -3.55 8.20 -24.34
CA GLN A 108 -2.40 8.66 -25.13
C GLN A 108 -1.41 9.42 -24.23
N GLY A 109 -0.12 9.06 -24.33
CA GLY A 109 0.93 9.66 -23.50
C GLY A 109 1.06 9.11 -22.10
N MET A 110 0.13 8.25 -21.64
CA MET A 110 0.29 7.56 -20.38
C MET A 110 1.30 6.41 -20.51
N ASP A 111 2.00 6.14 -19.41
CA ASP A 111 2.91 5.01 -19.34
C ASP A 111 2.19 3.68 -19.63
N LYS A 112 2.94 2.71 -20.16
CA LYS A 112 2.38 1.39 -20.54
C LYS A 112 1.77 0.63 -19.34
N ASP A 113 2.23 0.93 -18.12
CA ASP A 113 1.82 0.34 -16.85
C ASP A 113 0.89 1.26 -16.05
N ASP A 114 0.39 2.33 -16.68
CA ASP A 114 -0.58 3.23 -16.03
C ASP A 114 -1.90 2.48 -15.76
N LEU A 115 -2.42 2.67 -14.55
CA LEU A 115 -3.67 2.06 -14.11
C LEU A 115 -4.85 2.44 -15.03
N GLN A 116 -4.83 3.66 -15.56
CA GLN A 116 -5.93 4.14 -16.39
C GLN A 116 -6.05 3.40 -17.74
N ARG A 117 -5.05 2.59 -18.12
CA ARG A 117 -5.13 1.71 -19.30
C ARG A 117 -5.98 0.45 -19.10
N GLY A 118 -6.42 0.19 -17.88
CA GLY A 118 -7.24 -0.97 -17.50
C GLY A 118 -7.41 -1.06 -16.01
N GLY A 119 -6.33 -1.36 -15.29
CA GLY A 119 -6.37 -1.44 -13.85
C GLY A 119 -5.14 -2.08 -13.23
N ALA A 120 -5.27 -2.42 -11.95
CA ALA A 120 -4.26 -3.14 -11.18
C ALA A 120 -4.90 -4.09 -10.17
N VAL A 121 -4.23 -5.20 -9.92
CA VAL A 121 -4.50 -6.10 -8.80
C VAL A 121 -3.41 -5.89 -7.76
N GLU A 122 -3.80 -5.59 -6.54
CA GLU A 122 -2.94 -5.45 -5.37
C GLU A 122 -3.35 -6.53 -4.34
N VAL A 123 -2.39 -7.30 -3.81
CA VAL A 123 -2.64 -8.31 -2.75
C VAL A 123 -1.89 -7.90 -1.50
N PHE A 124 -2.57 -7.97 -0.38
CA PHE A 124 -2.07 -7.52 0.92
C PHE A 124 -1.86 -8.69 1.88
N GLY A 125 -1.21 -8.44 3.00
CA GLY A 125 -1.07 -9.43 4.06
C GLY A 125 -2.37 -9.68 4.81
N THR A 126 -3.23 -8.64 4.91
CA THR A 126 -4.51 -8.71 5.64
C THR A 126 -5.65 -8.06 4.86
N VAL A 127 -6.88 -8.42 5.20
CA VAL A 127 -8.11 -7.79 4.67
C VAL A 127 -8.17 -6.30 5.04
N GLU A 128 -7.75 -5.96 6.25
CA GLU A 128 -7.78 -4.59 6.74
C GLU A 128 -6.80 -3.68 5.99
N ASP A 129 -5.61 -4.18 5.62
CA ASP A 129 -4.65 -3.43 4.82
C ASP A 129 -5.21 -3.13 3.42
N ALA A 130 -5.86 -4.11 2.78
CA ALA A 130 -6.51 -3.93 1.48
C ALA A 130 -7.61 -2.86 1.54
N LYS A 131 -8.45 -2.92 2.57
CA LYS A 131 -9.53 -1.96 2.82
C LYS A 131 -8.98 -0.55 3.08
N THR A 132 -8.02 -0.42 3.99
CA THR A 132 -7.35 0.86 4.30
C THR A 132 -6.75 1.49 3.04
N ARG A 133 -6.11 0.67 2.19
CA ARG A 133 -5.57 1.14 0.91
C ARG A 133 -6.65 1.67 -0.01
N SER A 134 -7.75 0.96 -0.16
CA SER A 134 -8.90 1.36 -0.98
C SER A 134 -9.48 2.70 -0.49
N GLU A 135 -9.74 2.82 0.81
CA GLU A 135 -10.30 4.04 1.42
C GLU A 135 -9.37 5.25 1.27
N TYR A 136 -8.06 5.03 1.47
CA TYR A 136 -7.05 6.07 1.26
C TYR A 136 -7.09 6.62 -0.17
N ILE A 137 -7.06 5.73 -1.18
CA ILE A 137 -7.05 6.15 -2.59
C ILE A 137 -8.35 6.90 -2.91
N GLN A 138 -9.51 6.37 -2.53
CA GLN A 138 -10.80 7.03 -2.77
C GLN A 138 -10.88 8.40 -2.10
N THR A 139 -10.33 8.55 -0.90
CA THR A 139 -10.29 9.83 -0.20
C THR A 139 -9.42 10.85 -0.95
N VAL A 140 -8.24 10.43 -1.41
CA VAL A 140 -7.32 11.32 -2.16
C VAL A 140 -7.92 11.70 -3.53
N THR A 141 -8.54 10.76 -4.22
CA THR A 141 -9.05 10.97 -5.59
C THR A 141 -10.44 11.64 -5.62
N LYS A 142 -11.13 11.72 -4.49
CA LYS A 142 -12.48 12.30 -4.38
C LYS A 142 -12.61 13.68 -5.02
N SER A 143 -11.58 14.51 -4.91
CA SER A 143 -11.54 15.87 -5.48
C SER A 143 -10.89 15.93 -6.86
N LEU A 144 -10.49 14.79 -7.43
CA LEU A 144 -9.74 14.67 -8.67
C LEU A 144 -10.43 13.65 -9.59
N PRO A 145 -11.53 14.04 -10.28
CA PRO A 145 -12.30 13.09 -11.11
C PRO A 145 -11.47 12.35 -12.17
N SER A 146 -10.41 12.99 -12.69
CA SER A 146 -9.49 12.37 -13.65
C SER A 146 -8.62 11.24 -13.06
N LEU A 147 -8.60 11.11 -11.75
CA LEU A 147 -7.90 10.04 -11.01
C LEU A 147 -8.89 9.09 -10.33
N ALA A 148 -10.19 9.23 -10.60
CA ALA A 148 -11.19 8.33 -10.06
C ALA A 148 -10.95 6.88 -10.54
N GLU A 149 -11.40 5.93 -9.75
CA GLU A 149 -11.24 4.49 -10.00
C GLU A 149 -12.43 3.74 -9.43
N TYR A 150 -12.71 2.57 -9.98
CA TYR A 150 -13.57 1.59 -9.33
C TYR A 150 -12.70 0.66 -8.48
N HIS A 151 -13.18 0.32 -7.28
CA HIS A 151 -12.47 -0.55 -6.35
C HIS A 151 -13.33 -1.75 -5.97
N TYR A 152 -12.78 -2.95 -6.11
CA TYR A 152 -13.42 -4.19 -5.74
C TYR A 152 -12.52 -4.97 -4.78
N LEU A 153 -13.08 -5.40 -3.67
CA LEU A 153 -12.39 -6.10 -2.59
C LEU A 153 -12.88 -7.55 -2.50
N ASP A 154 -11.94 -8.48 -2.36
CA ASP A 154 -12.20 -9.88 -2.01
C ASP A 154 -11.09 -10.35 -1.04
N GLY A 155 -11.44 -10.43 0.25
CA GLY A 155 -10.46 -10.68 1.28
C GLY A 155 -9.30 -9.68 1.23
N PRO A 156 -8.03 -10.15 1.18
CA PRO A 156 -6.86 -9.29 1.12
C PRO A 156 -6.54 -8.78 -0.30
N VAL A 157 -7.42 -8.98 -1.26
CA VAL A 157 -7.25 -8.56 -2.66
C VAL A 157 -7.99 -7.28 -2.92
N LEU A 158 -7.32 -6.31 -3.52
CA LEU A 158 -7.91 -5.08 -4.08
C LEU A 158 -7.71 -5.06 -5.59
N VAL A 159 -8.80 -5.08 -6.34
CA VAL A 159 -8.81 -4.82 -7.79
C VAL A 159 -9.22 -3.38 -8.02
N ARG A 160 -8.34 -2.62 -8.64
CA ARG A 160 -8.53 -1.22 -9.02
C ARG A 160 -8.75 -1.15 -10.50
N VAL A 161 -9.80 -0.47 -10.95
CA VAL A 161 -10.22 -0.44 -12.34
C VAL A 161 -10.36 1.01 -12.81
N SER A 162 -9.89 1.30 -14.00
CA SER A 162 -9.90 2.62 -14.63
C SER A 162 -11.31 3.20 -14.74
N HIS A 163 -11.43 4.52 -14.48
CA HIS A 163 -12.68 5.25 -14.69
C HIS A 163 -13.05 5.44 -16.17
N TYR A 164 -12.14 5.17 -17.12
CA TYR A 164 -12.45 5.17 -18.54
C TYR A 164 -13.39 4.02 -18.96
N LEU A 165 -13.50 2.99 -18.12
CA LEU A 165 -14.55 1.99 -18.28
C LEU A 165 -15.87 2.52 -17.74
N THR A 166 -16.98 2.13 -18.39
CA THR A 166 -18.30 2.40 -17.85
C THR A 166 -18.53 1.62 -16.55
N PRO A 167 -19.46 2.05 -15.68
CA PRO A 167 -19.77 1.29 -14.46
C PRO A 167 -20.11 -0.17 -14.73
N GLN A 168 -20.84 -0.46 -15.83
CA GLN A 168 -21.19 -1.83 -16.22
C GLN A 168 -19.95 -2.64 -16.62
N GLN A 169 -19.02 -2.04 -17.38
CA GLN A 169 -17.78 -2.70 -17.78
C GLN A 169 -16.86 -2.95 -16.59
N ALA A 170 -16.83 -2.03 -15.63
CA ALA A 170 -16.05 -2.18 -14.39
C ALA A 170 -16.65 -3.29 -13.51
N ALA A 171 -17.98 -3.44 -13.45
CA ALA A 171 -18.65 -4.49 -12.71
C ALA A 171 -18.34 -5.91 -13.23
N ASP A 172 -17.89 -6.07 -14.48
CA ASP A 172 -17.40 -7.37 -14.98
C ASP A 172 -16.21 -7.89 -14.15
N TYR A 173 -15.35 -6.98 -13.67
CA TYR A 173 -14.22 -7.33 -12.80
C TYR A 173 -14.68 -7.72 -11.39
N GLU A 174 -15.70 -7.06 -10.86
CA GLU A 174 -16.30 -7.44 -9.58
C GLU A 174 -16.87 -8.86 -9.65
N ALA A 175 -17.71 -9.12 -10.67
CA ALA A 175 -18.29 -10.44 -10.88
C ALA A 175 -17.22 -11.53 -11.10
N ALA A 176 -16.14 -11.19 -11.82
CA ALA A 176 -15.03 -12.12 -12.07
C ALA A 176 -14.21 -12.39 -10.80
N LEU A 177 -14.13 -11.44 -9.88
CA LEU A 177 -13.40 -11.57 -8.62
C LEU A 177 -14.14 -12.48 -7.62
N GLN A 178 -15.46 -12.35 -7.54
CA GLN A 178 -16.33 -13.04 -6.58
C GLN A 178 -16.71 -14.48 -6.98
N GLY A 179 -16.54 -14.89 -8.20
CA GLY A 179 -16.95 -16.19 -8.74
C GLY A 179 -15.78 -17.02 -9.24
#